data_5a5d547ad43499f6bd91753aee99dc6e
#
_entry.id   5a5d547ad43499f6bd91753aee99dc6e
#
_cell.length_a   1.000
_cell.length_b   1.000
_cell.length_c   1.000
_cell.angle_alpha   90.00
_cell.angle_beta   90.00
_cell.angle_gamma   90.00
#
_symmetry.space_group_name_H-M   'P 1'
#
loop_
_entity.id
_entity.type
_entity.pdbx_description
1 polymer ?
#
loop_
_entity_poly.entity_id
_entity_poly.type
_entity_poly.pdbx_seq_one_letter_code
_entity_poly.pdbx_strand_id
1 'polypeptide(L)'
;EAMSLFAVPPEKIQILIHRESILHSAVEYCDNSVIAQLGAPDMRLPIQYALSWPDRVAGPAEELDLFAAGQLTFAKPDLDTFPCLALAIRAAQEGGTAPAILNGANEVAVARFLAGEIGFLDIPRVVAHALDTVLRPPLTLEGVYAADQAARQAAKGEA
;
A
#
# COMPACT_ATOMS: atom_id res chain seq x y z
N GLU A 1 -0.20 4.22 4.41
CA GLU A 1 -1.47 4.98 4.38
C GLU A 1 -2.32 4.71 5.63
N ALA A 2 -2.65 3.45 5.98
CA ALA A 2 -3.47 3.12 7.16
C ALA A 2 -2.93 3.73 8.45
N MET A 3 -1.61 3.70 8.66
CA MET A 3 -0.95 4.32 9.81
C MET A 3 -1.28 5.81 9.92
N SER A 4 -1.20 6.54 8.81
CA SER A 4 -1.46 7.99 8.80
C SER A 4 -2.95 8.32 8.88
N LEU A 5 -3.81 7.56 8.20
CA LEU A 5 -5.25 7.81 8.17
C LEU A 5 -5.92 7.49 9.50
N PHE A 6 -5.51 6.44 10.17
CA PHE A 6 -6.14 5.98 11.42
C PHE A 6 -5.33 6.30 12.68
N ALA A 7 -4.18 6.99 12.54
CA ALA A 7 -3.27 7.32 13.64
C ALA A 7 -2.89 6.08 14.49
N VAL A 8 -2.66 4.94 13.83
CA VAL A 8 -2.24 3.69 14.47
C VAL A 8 -0.77 3.42 14.20
N PRO A 9 0.01 2.95 15.18
CA PRO A 9 1.41 2.63 14.98
C PRO A 9 1.57 1.38 14.08
N PRO A 10 2.71 1.24 13.38
CA PRO A 10 2.95 0.15 12.42
C PRO A 10 2.77 -1.25 13.03
N GLU A 11 3.09 -1.44 14.30
CA GLU A 11 3.00 -2.71 15.02
C GLU A 11 1.55 -3.21 15.19
N LYS A 12 0.59 -2.29 15.07
CA LYS A 12 -0.84 -2.62 15.11
C LYS A 12 -1.45 -2.84 13.73
N ILE A 13 -0.64 -2.81 12.67
CA ILE A 13 -1.09 -3.06 11.31
C ILE A 13 -0.59 -4.42 10.86
N GLN A 14 -1.51 -5.35 10.61
CA GLN A 14 -1.21 -6.65 10.05
C GLN A 14 -1.59 -6.70 8.58
N ILE A 15 -0.71 -7.27 7.76
CA ILE A 15 -0.94 -7.47 6.34
C ILE A 15 -1.24 -8.94 6.11
N LEU A 16 -2.37 -9.21 5.46
CA LEU A 16 -2.80 -10.55 5.07
C LEU A 16 -2.78 -10.67 3.55
N ILE A 17 -2.32 -11.81 3.06
CA ILE A 17 -2.48 -12.20 1.66
C ILE A 17 -3.78 -12.99 1.55
N HIS A 18 -4.72 -12.47 0.78
CA HIS A 18 -6.03 -13.07 0.55
C HIS A 18 -6.31 -13.11 -0.96
N ARG A 19 -6.18 -14.29 -1.55
CA ARG A 19 -6.17 -14.46 -3.02
C ARG A 19 -7.55 -14.25 -3.64
N GLU A 20 -8.60 -14.60 -2.92
CA GLU A 20 -9.99 -14.45 -3.36
C GLU A 20 -10.41 -12.98 -3.43
N SER A 21 -9.67 -12.09 -2.76
CA SER A 21 -9.92 -10.63 -2.74
C SER A 21 -11.36 -10.25 -2.35
N ILE A 22 -11.95 -11.01 -1.45
CA ILE A 22 -13.30 -10.78 -0.91
C ILE A 22 -13.23 -9.95 0.37
N LEU A 23 -12.27 -10.26 1.26
CA LEU A 23 -12.02 -9.48 2.46
C LEU A 23 -11.04 -8.36 2.12
N HIS A 24 -11.44 -7.09 2.35
CA HIS A 24 -10.63 -5.92 2.00
C HIS A 24 -9.99 -5.26 3.21
N SER A 25 -10.65 -5.29 4.36
CA SER A 25 -10.12 -4.76 5.63
C SER A 25 -10.78 -5.43 6.81
N ALA A 26 -10.07 -5.46 7.93
CA ALA A 26 -10.60 -5.95 9.20
C ALA A 26 -10.05 -5.14 10.36
N VAL A 27 -10.80 -5.07 11.44
CA VAL A 27 -10.40 -4.49 12.72
C VAL A 27 -10.50 -5.54 13.78
N GLU A 28 -9.40 -5.82 14.47
CA GLU A 28 -9.35 -6.65 15.66
C GLU A 28 -9.48 -5.78 16.90
N TYR A 29 -10.42 -6.15 17.78
CA TYR A 29 -10.72 -5.44 19.02
C TYR A 29 -9.97 -6.05 20.21
N CYS A 30 -9.97 -5.34 21.34
CA CYS A 30 -9.27 -5.77 22.57
C CYS A 30 -9.84 -7.06 23.20
N ASP A 31 -11.03 -7.47 22.80
CA ASP A 31 -11.67 -8.74 23.20
C ASP A 31 -11.37 -9.88 22.21
N ASN A 32 -10.45 -9.66 21.25
CA ASN A 32 -10.09 -10.56 20.15
C ASN A 32 -11.21 -10.80 19.13
N SER A 33 -12.31 -10.04 19.18
CA SER A 33 -13.30 -10.09 18.09
C SER A 33 -12.76 -9.36 16.86
N VAL A 34 -13.11 -9.86 15.66
CA VAL A 34 -12.71 -9.27 14.39
C VAL A 34 -13.93 -8.88 13.59
N ILE A 35 -14.00 -7.61 13.20
CA ILE A 35 -15.02 -7.11 12.27
C ILE A 35 -14.34 -6.79 10.93
N ALA A 36 -14.91 -7.35 9.87
CA ALA A 36 -14.33 -7.25 8.53
C ALA A 36 -15.32 -6.67 7.51
N GLN A 37 -14.80 -5.94 6.54
CA GLN A 37 -15.52 -5.53 5.35
C GLN A 37 -15.27 -6.55 4.25
N LEU A 38 -16.35 -7.15 3.75
CA LEU A 38 -16.34 -8.07 2.62
C LEU A 38 -17.17 -7.50 1.48
N GLY A 39 -16.82 -7.86 0.24
CA GLY A 39 -17.54 -7.45 -0.96
C GLY A 39 -16.92 -8.04 -2.21
N ALA A 40 -17.59 -7.96 -3.34
CA ALA A 40 -16.96 -8.18 -4.63
C ALA A 40 -15.80 -7.20 -4.83
N PRO A 41 -14.69 -7.58 -5.50
CA PRO A 41 -13.53 -6.71 -5.70
C PRO A 41 -13.82 -5.61 -6.72
N ASP A 42 -14.60 -4.61 -6.33
CA ASP A 42 -15.05 -3.49 -7.16
C ASP A 42 -14.85 -2.17 -6.42
N MET A 43 -13.96 -1.32 -6.93
CA MET A 43 -13.67 -0.01 -6.35
C MET A 43 -14.85 0.97 -6.38
N ARG A 44 -15.87 0.71 -7.22
CA ARG A 44 -17.09 1.53 -7.23
C ARG A 44 -17.85 1.46 -5.92
N LEU A 45 -17.78 0.34 -5.20
CA LEU A 45 -18.44 0.16 -3.91
C LEU A 45 -17.93 1.14 -2.83
N PRO A 46 -16.63 1.21 -2.49
CA PRO A 46 -16.14 2.17 -1.51
C PRO A 46 -16.24 3.62 -1.99
N ILE A 47 -16.08 3.90 -3.28
CA ILE A 47 -16.24 5.25 -3.84
C ILE A 47 -17.67 5.73 -3.67
N GLN A 48 -18.65 4.91 -4.05
CA GLN A 48 -20.08 5.23 -3.88
C GLN A 48 -20.42 5.51 -2.42
N TYR A 49 -19.95 4.65 -1.51
CA TYR A 49 -20.23 4.85 -0.08
C TYR A 49 -19.61 6.12 0.47
N ALA A 50 -18.40 6.47 0.03
CA ALA A 50 -17.78 7.74 0.41
C ALA A 50 -18.59 8.96 -0.07
N LEU A 51 -19.21 8.87 -1.25
CA LEU A 51 -20.04 9.93 -1.81
C LEU A 51 -21.44 10.02 -1.18
N SER A 52 -22.01 8.89 -0.74
CA SER A 52 -23.36 8.83 -0.18
C SER A 52 -23.37 8.83 1.36
N TRP A 53 -22.21 8.90 2.01
CA TRP A 53 -22.13 8.87 3.49
C TRP A 53 -23.14 9.81 4.14
N PRO A 54 -23.87 9.40 5.21
CA PRO A 54 -23.78 8.08 5.89
C PRO A 54 -24.70 6.99 5.30
N ASP A 55 -25.42 7.28 4.23
CA ASP A 55 -26.43 6.38 3.68
C ASP A 55 -25.83 5.26 2.84
N ARG A 56 -26.48 4.10 2.86
CA ARG A 56 -26.18 2.96 1.99
C ARG A 56 -27.18 2.92 0.85
N VAL A 57 -26.74 3.27 -0.37
CA VAL A 57 -27.58 3.29 -1.56
C VAL A 57 -27.26 2.11 -2.46
N ALA A 58 -28.23 1.69 -3.28
CA ALA A 58 -28.00 0.66 -4.29
C ALA A 58 -26.91 1.12 -5.30
N GLY A 59 -26.02 0.23 -5.66
CA GLY A 59 -24.87 0.54 -6.52
C GLY A 59 -24.68 -0.47 -7.64
N PRO A 60 -23.73 -0.20 -8.54
CA PRO A 60 -23.44 -1.05 -9.70
C PRO A 60 -22.52 -2.25 -9.37
N ALA A 61 -22.04 -2.38 -8.13
CA ALA A 61 -21.19 -3.51 -7.74
C ALA A 61 -22.02 -4.80 -7.67
N GLU A 62 -21.39 -5.91 -8.04
CA GLU A 62 -22.03 -7.24 -7.97
C GLU A 62 -22.30 -7.63 -6.50
N GLU A 63 -23.36 -8.36 -6.28
CA GLU A 63 -23.67 -8.96 -4.99
C GLU A 63 -22.66 -10.06 -4.65
N LEU A 64 -22.15 -10.06 -3.42
CA LEU A 64 -21.26 -11.11 -2.95
C LEU A 64 -22.06 -12.33 -2.54
N ASP A 65 -21.90 -13.44 -3.26
CA ASP A 65 -22.43 -14.74 -2.89
C ASP A 65 -21.38 -15.53 -2.09
N LEU A 66 -21.56 -15.59 -0.77
CA LEU A 66 -20.70 -16.33 0.14
C LEU A 66 -20.79 -17.85 -0.05
N PHE A 67 -21.92 -18.37 -0.55
CA PHE A 67 -22.04 -19.80 -0.85
C PHE A 67 -21.24 -20.18 -2.09
N ALA A 68 -21.25 -19.35 -3.11
CA ALA A 68 -20.41 -19.52 -4.31
C ALA A 68 -18.93 -19.36 -3.98
N ALA A 69 -18.56 -18.42 -3.11
CA ALA A 69 -17.19 -18.24 -2.64
C ALA A 69 -16.66 -19.48 -1.86
N GLY A 70 -17.50 -20.13 -1.09
CA GLY A 70 -17.26 -21.39 -0.38
C GLY A 70 -16.25 -21.30 0.76
N GLN A 71 -15.03 -20.83 0.51
CA GLN A 71 -13.98 -20.65 1.53
C GLN A 71 -13.16 -19.39 1.26
N LEU A 72 -12.59 -18.84 2.31
CA LEU A 72 -11.64 -17.73 2.25
C LEU A 72 -10.29 -18.23 2.75
N THR A 73 -9.22 -17.93 2.00
CA THR A 73 -7.87 -18.38 2.35
C THR A 73 -6.98 -17.20 2.73
N PHE A 74 -6.13 -17.41 3.74
CA PHE A 74 -5.24 -16.38 4.25
C PHE A 74 -3.80 -16.91 4.37
N ALA A 75 -2.83 -16.07 3.99
CA ALA A 75 -1.43 -16.37 4.13
C ALA A 75 -0.67 -15.16 4.67
N LYS A 76 0.49 -15.41 5.25
CA LYS A 76 1.44 -14.35 5.62
C LYS A 76 2.12 -13.83 4.34
N PRO A 77 2.46 -12.53 4.28
CA PRO A 77 3.26 -12.01 3.18
C PRO A 77 4.67 -12.63 3.20
N ASP A 78 5.18 -12.95 2.02
CA ASP A 78 6.54 -13.39 1.80
C ASP A 78 7.43 -12.17 1.52
N LEU A 79 8.15 -11.70 2.55
CA LEU A 79 8.98 -10.50 2.46
C LEU A 79 10.29 -10.73 1.72
N ASP A 80 10.73 -11.99 1.61
CA ASP A 80 11.96 -12.36 0.89
C ASP A 80 11.72 -12.33 -0.62
N THR A 81 10.63 -12.92 -1.06
CA THR A 81 10.23 -12.91 -2.49
C THR A 81 9.71 -11.54 -2.93
N PHE A 82 9.05 -10.79 -2.03
CA PHE A 82 8.47 -9.47 -2.31
C PHE A 82 9.07 -8.37 -1.42
N PRO A 83 10.34 -7.94 -1.68
CA PRO A 83 11.07 -7.03 -0.81
C PRO A 83 10.44 -5.62 -0.71
N CYS A 84 9.65 -5.20 -1.70
CA CYS A 84 8.98 -3.88 -1.68
C CYS A 84 8.10 -3.68 -0.45
N LEU A 85 7.48 -4.74 0.07
CA LEU A 85 6.69 -4.66 1.30
C LEU A 85 7.59 -4.40 2.52
N ALA A 86 8.75 -5.08 2.60
CA ALA A 86 9.72 -4.83 3.67
C ALA A 86 10.25 -3.39 3.62
N LEU A 87 10.52 -2.85 2.42
CA LEU A 87 10.91 -1.46 2.22
C LEU A 87 9.81 -0.47 2.64
N ALA A 88 8.54 -0.79 2.36
CA ALA A 88 7.41 0.03 2.79
C ALA A 88 7.25 0.05 4.32
N ILE A 89 7.43 -1.10 4.98
CA ILE A 89 7.42 -1.19 6.45
C ILE A 89 8.59 -0.36 7.04
N ARG A 90 9.79 -0.50 6.47
CA ARG A 90 10.96 0.29 6.86
C ARG A 90 10.68 1.80 6.74
N ALA A 91 10.18 2.27 5.60
CA ALA A 91 9.87 3.67 5.37
C ALA A 91 8.80 4.19 6.35
N ALA A 92 7.79 3.36 6.67
CA ALA A 92 6.77 3.70 7.66
C ALA A 92 7.36 3.84 9.08
N GLN A 93 8.29 2.97 9.47
CA GLN A 93 8.98 3.01 10.76
C GLN A 93 9.95 4.20 10.86
N GLU A 94 10.69 4.51 9.80
CA GLU A 94 11.55 5.69 9.73
C GLU A 94 10.74 6.98 9.84
N GLY A 95 9.55 7.04 9.27
CA GLY A 95 8.66 8.20 9.30
C GLY A 95 9.21 9.41 8.52
N GLY A 96 8.82 10.62 8.93
CA GLY A 96 9.24 11.84 8.26
C GLY A 96 8.91 11.83 6.76
N THR A 97 9.90 12.12 5.91
CA THR A 97 9.77 12.12 4.43
C THR A 97 10.11 10.78 3.78
N ALA A 98 10.49 9.74 4.54
CA ALA A 98 10.83 8.42 3.98
C ALA A 98 9.67 7.78 3.18
N PRO A 99 8.39 7.86 3.58
CA PRO A 99 7.28 7.37 2.77
C PRO A 99 7.13 8.08 1.42
N ALA A 100 7.43 9.38 1.33
CA ALA A 100 7.41 10.13 0.07
C ALA A 100 8.54 9.68 -0.87
N ILE A 101 9.74 9.43 -0.32
CA ILE A 101 10.87 8.90 -1.07
C ILE A 101 10.54 7.53 -1.65
N LEU A 102 10.00 6.63 -0.81
CA LEU A 102 9.58 5.30 -1.26
C LEU A 102 8.57 5.40 -2.41
N ASN A 103 7.54 6.23 -2.26
CA ASN A 103 6.49 6.37 -3.26
C ASN A 103 7.03 6.93 -4.58
N GLY A 104 7.80 8.03 -4.54
CA GLY A 104 8.37 8.66 -5.73
C GLY A 104 9.32 7.72 -6.49
N ALA A 105 10.17 6.98 -5.77
CA ALA A 105 11.05 5.99 -6.37
C ALA A 105 10.28 4.80 -6.99
N ASN A 106 9.27 4.30 -6.29
CA ASN A 106 8.45 3.19 -6.77
C ASN A 106 7.69 3.53 -8.05
N GLU A 107 7.08 4.71 -8.14
CA GLU A 107 6.38 5.14 -9.35
C GLU A 107 7.32 5.18 -10.57
N VAL A 108 8.54 5.69 -10.40
CA VAL A 108 9.54 5.73 -11.47
C VAL A 108 10.01 4.31 -11.83
N ALA A 109 10.30 3.47 -10.84
CA ALA A 109 10.74 2.10 -11.07
C ALA A 109 9.68 1.28 -11.82
N VAL A 110 8.41 1.41 -11.42
CA VAL A 110 7.27 0.75 -12.11
C VAL A 110 7.13 1.27 -13.55
N ALA A 111 7.23 2.59 -13.77
CA ALA A 111 7.18 3.15 -15.13
C ALA A 111 8.30 2.62 -16.02
N ARG A 112 9.53 2.53 -15.51
CA ARG A 112 10.70 1.97 -16.22
C ARG A 112 10.51 0.48 -16.53
N PHE A 113 9.96 -0.28 -15.60
CA PHE A 113 9.62 -1.68 -15.84
C PHE A 113 8.59 -1.84 -16.96
N LEU A 114 7.50 -1.05 -16.93
CA LEU A 114 6.47 -1.07 -17.97
C LEU A 114 7.01 -0.64 -19.35
N ALA A 115 8.01 0.24 -19.37
CA ALA A 115 8.74 0.63 -20.60
C ALA A 115 9.76 -0.42 -21.06
N GLY A 116 10.00 -1.49 -20.29
CA GLY A 116 10.99 -2.52 -20.62
C GLY A 116 12.44 -2.11 -20.38
N GLU A 117 12.68 -1.03 -19.62
CA GLU A 117 14.02 -0.52 -19.31
C GLU A 117 14.71 -1.32 -18.21
N ILE A 118 13.93 -1.88 -17.27
CA ILE A 118 14.41 -2.70 -16.15
C ILE A 118 13.58 -3.95 -15.99
N GLY A 119 14.11 -4.98 -15.33
CA GLY A 119 13.37 -6.19 -14.97
C GLY A 119 12.49 -5.99 -13.74
N PHE A 120 11.54 -6.91 -13.53
CA PHE A 120 10.62 -6.85 -12.37
C PHE A 120 11.37 -6.86 -11.02
N LEU A 121 12.43 -7.66 -10.92
CA LEU A 121 13.22 -7.77 -9.70
C LEU A 121 14.18 -6.57 -9.47
N ASP A 122 14.27 -5.65 -10.43
CA ASP A 122 15.03 -4.41 -10.27
C ASP A 122 14.23 -3.33 -9.55
N ILE A 123 12.88 -3.41 -9.56
CA ILE A 123 12.02 -2.45 -8.87
C ILE A 123 12.42 -2.29 -7.39
N PRO A 124 12.51 -3.36 -6.57
CA PRO A 124 12.92 -3.21 -5.18
C PRO A 124 14.35 -2.68 -5.02
N ARG A 125 15.27 -2.95 -5.95
CA ARG A 125 16.64 -2.42 -5.90
C ARG A 125 16.65 -0.90 -6.09
N VAL A 126 15.93 -0.40 -7.08
CA VAL A 126 15.78 1.03 -7.36
C VAL A 126 15.15 1.75 -6.16
N VAL A 127 14.10 1.18 -5.56
CA VAL A 127 13.44 1.76 -4.39
C VAL A 127 14.37 1.76 -3.17
N ALA A 128 15.08 0.66 -2.91
CA ALA A 128 16.04 0.57 -1.82
C ALA A 128 17.16 1.61 -1.98
N HIS A 129 17.73 1.74 -3.18
CA HIS A 129 18.76 2.74 -3.48
C HIS A 129 18.27 4.16 -3.14
N ALA A 130 17.07 4.54 -3.58
CA ALA A 130 16.52 5.85 -3.27
C ALA A 130 16.32 6.05 -1.76
N LEU A 131 15.82 5.04 -1.05
CA LEU A 131 15.70 5.10 0.40
C LEU A 131 17.04 5.22 1.11
N ASP A 132 18.14 4.69 0.57
CA ASP A 132 19.45 4.74 1.20
C ASP A 132 20.21 6.02 0.90
N THR A 133 19.99 6.63 -0.26
CA THR A 133 20.80 7.75 -0.77
C THR A 133 20.15 9.12 -0.67
N VAL A 134 18.82 9.18 -0.74
CA VAL A 134 18.11 10.47 -0.69
C VAL A 134 18.05 11.02 0.74
N LEU A 135 18.46 12.26 0.89
CA LEU A 135 18.39 12.97 2.18
C LEU A 135 16.95 13.07 2.69
N ARG A 136 16.81 13.13 4.00
CA ARG A 136 15.54 13.29 4.71
C ARG A 136 15.31 14.77 5.08
N PRO A 137 14.71 15.59 4.19
CA PRO A 137 14.37 16.96 4.59
C PRO A 137 13.32 16.96 5.70
N PRO A 138 13.14 18.09 6.42
CA PRO A 138 12.10 18.22 7.45
C PRO A 138 10.72 17.88 6.91
N LEU A 139 9.85 17.35 7.78
CA LEU A 139 8.46 17.02 7.43
C LEU A 139 7.62 18.30 7.32
N THR A 140 7.79 19.01 6.23
CA THR A 140 6.98 20.14 5.77
C THR A 140 6.47 19.85 4.37
N LEU A 141 5.52 20.63 3.88
CA LEU A 141 5.03 20.45 2.50
C LEU A 141 6.17 20.57 1.47
N GLU A 142 7.02 21.58 1.62
CA GLU A 142 8.19 21.79 0.78
C GLU A 142 9.20 20.64 0.89
N GLY A 143 9.40 20.13 2.12
CA GLY A 143 10.28 18.98 2.38
C GLY A 143 9.77 17.71 1.73
N VAL A 144 8.45 17.46 1.77
CA VAL A 144 7.83 16.30 1.09
C VAL A 144 8.03 16.39 -0.43
N TYR A 145 7.77 17.56 -1.04
CA TYR A 145 8.01 17.76 -2.48
C TYR A 145 9.49 17.61 -2.86
N ALA A 146 10.40 18.16 -2.05
CA ALA A 146 11.84 18.04 -2.30
C ALA A 146 12.29 16.57 -2.22
N ALA A 147 11.79 15.81 -1.25
CA ALA A 147 12.08 14.39 -1.07
C ALA A 147 11.55 13.55 -2.25
N ASP A 148 10.31 13.78 -2.69
CA ASP A 148 9.71 13.12 -3.84
C ASP A 148 10.51 13.38 -5.12
N GLN A 149 10.85 14.64 -5.41
CA GLN A 149 11.64 15.01 -6.58
C GLN A 149 13.04 14.36 -6.56
N ALA A 150 13.72 14.39 -5.42
CA ALA A 150 15.04 13.76 -5.28
C ALA A 150 14.97 12.24 -5.47
N ALA A 151 13.94 11.59 -4.92
CA ALA A 151 13.72 10.15 -5.09
C ALA A 151 13.47 9.78 -6.57
N ARG A 152 12.66 10.57 -7.27
CA ARG A 152 12.41 10.38 -8.70
C ARG A 152 13.70 10.54 -9.54
N GLN A 153 14.58 11.45 -9.18
CA GLN A 153 15.86 11.60 -9.86
C GLN A 153 16.81 10.43 -9.57
N ALA A 154 16.92 10.00 -8.30
CA ALA A 154 17.71 8.85 -7.92
C ALA A 154 17.24 7.57 -8.66
N ALA A 155 15.92 7.36 -8.74
CA ALA A 155 15.34 6.20 -9.40
C ALA A 155 15.53 6.17 -10.93
N LYS A 156 15.80 7.31 -11.58
CA LYS A 156 16.12 7.37 -13.02
C LYS A 156 17.58 7.00 -13.31
N GLY A 157 18.49 7.26 -12.39
CA GLY A 157 19.93 7.07 -12.59
C GLY A 157 20.43 5.64 -12.31
N GLU A 158 19.64 4.80 -11.65
CA GLU A 158 19.96 3.39 -11.38
C GLU A 158 19.56 2.51 -12.57
N ALA A 159 20.54 1.81 -13.15
CA ALA A 159 20.37 0.79 -14.17
C ALA A 159 20.94 -0.56 -13.69
#